data_708c98bddfc183fde904ea45bcc29026
#
_entry.id   708c98bddfc183fde904ea45bcc29026
#
_cell.length_a   1.000
_cell.length_b   1.000
_cell.length_c   1.000
_cell.angle_alpha   90.00
_cell.angle_beta   90.00
_cell.angle_gamma   90.00
#
_symmetry.space_group_name_H-M   'P 1'
#
loop_
_entity.id
_entity.type
_entity.pdbx_description
1 polymer ?
#
loop_
_entity_poly.entity_id
_entity_poly.type
_entity_poly.pdbx_seq_one_letter_code
_entity_poly.pdbx_strand_id
1 'polypeptide(L)'
;MEFVGFHGTDSANEDSIFELNFAVSAKSDEWLGTGAYFFLDGVGDPSQHADSWAKLHAYDSDSRSNRYTDYVVISAKINVANVLNMDTDEGRNAFNLYRNYIKNDLRSKDAKPSKSLIVNDCVVFNHILANTEFDAIINCEYIKLDRWSRMRNYKSRIPNCRVMSVKEPT
;
A
#
# COMPACT_ATOMS: atom_id res chain seq x y z
N MET A 1 -0.59 -12.46 -14.54
CA MET A 1 -1.25 -11.18 -14.92
C MET A 1 -0.17 -10.12 -15.01
N GLU A 2 -0.25 -9.21 -16.00
CA GLU A 2 0.73 -8.12 -16.17
C GLU A 2 0.06 -6.79 -15.83
N PHE A 3 0.77 -5.94 -15.09
CA PHE A 3 0.35 -4.58 -14.74
C PHE A 3 1.50 -3.62 -15.01
N VAL A 4 1.17 -2.34 -15.21
CA VAL A 4 2.13 -1.25 -15.16
C VAL A 4 1.84 -0.45 -13.92
N GLY A 5 2.84 -0.33 -13.04
CA GLY A 5 2.74 0.40 -11.79
C GLY A 5 3.77 1.52 -11.69
N PHE A 6 3.47 2.53 -10.89
CA PHE A 6 4.33 3.70 -10.67
C PHE A 6 4.70 3.80 -9.20
N HIS A 7 5.99 3.97 -8.93
CA HIS A 7 6.54 4.10 -7.59
C HIS A 7 7.33 5.39 -7.46
N GLY A 8 6.95 6.21 -6.49
CA GLY A 8 7.65 7.47 -6.19
C GLY A 8 8.55 7.32 -4.97
N THR A 9 9.83 7.67 -5.09
CA THR A 9 10.82 7.49 -4.04
C THR A 9 11.92 8.56 -4.08
N ASP A 10 12.81 8.55 -3.08
CA ASP A 10 14.09 9.28 -3.09
C ASP A 10 14.93 8.85 -4.29
N SER A 11 15.49 9.81 -5.03
CA SER A 11 16.37 9.53 -6.17
C SER A 11 17.61 8.69 -5.79
N ALA A 12 18.07 8.78 -4.54
CA ALA A 12 19.17 7.96 -4.03
C ALA A 12 18.86 6.44 -4.04
N ASN A 13 17.59 6.05 -4.13
CA ASN A 13 17.19 4.65 -4.20
C ASN A 13 17.15 4.09 -5.64
N GLU A 14 17.31 4.94 -6.66
CA GLU A 14 17.12 4.54 -8.06
C GLU A 14 18.02 3.40 -8.47
N ASP A 15 19.33 3.55 -8.26
CA ASP A 15 20.32 2.52 -8.64
C ASP A 15 20.05 1.19 -7.90
N SER A 16 19.76 1.26 -6.60
CA SER A 16 19.49 0.06 -5.81
C SER A 16 18.20 -0.66 -6.25
N ILE A 17 17.18 0.09 -6.71
CA ILE A 17 15.96 -0.50 -7.25
C ILE A 17 16.23 -1.22 -8.55
N PHE A 18 17.05 -0.66 -9.46
CA PHE A 18 17.43 -1.32 -10.70
C PHE A 18 18.34 -2.55 -10.50
N GLU A 19 19.15 -2.56 -9.45
CA GLU A 19 20.07 -3.67 -9.16
C GLU A 19 19.41 -4.78 -8.31
N LEU A 20 18.62 -4.42 -7.30
CA LEU A 20 18.14 -5.31 -6.25
C LEU A 20 16.61 -5.40 -6.17
N ASN A 21 15.88 -4.68 -7.06
CA ASN A 21 14.44 -4.54 -7.06
C ASN A 21 13.90 -3.65 -5.91
N PHE A 22 12.57 -3.48 -5.84
CA PHE A 22 11.90 -2.62 -4.88
C PHE A 22 11.95 -3.19 -3.46
N ALA A 23 12.27 -2.36 -2.49
CA ALA A 23 12.24 -2.75 -1.08
C ALA A 23 10.79 -2.98 -0.60
N VAL A 24 10.61 -4.04 0.15
CA VAL A 24 9.33 -4.38 0.78
C VAL A 24 9.14 -3.54 2.05
N SER A 25 8.03 -2.84 2.17
CA SER A 25 7.61 -2.19 3.41
C SER A 25 6.84 -3.17 4.28
N ALA A 26 7.19 -3.24 5.58
CA ALA A 26 6.61 -4.17 6.55
C ALA A 26 6.16 -3.46 7.85
N LYS A 27 5.67 -2.21 7.72
CA LYS A 27 5.11 -1.47 8.85
C LYS A 27 3.75 -2.02 9.24
N SER A 28 3.35 -1.81 10.48
CA SER A 28 2.06 -2.28 11.02
C SER A 28 0.84 -1.51 10.48
N ASP A 29 1.05 -0.40 9.81
CA ASP A 29 0.02 0.51 9.29
C ASP A 29 0.06 0.67 7.76
N GLU A 30 0.55 -0.36 7.06
CA GLU A 30 0.48 -0.42 5.60
C GLU A 30 -0.95 -0.70 5.12
N TRP A 31 -1.38 -0.01 4.04
CA TRP A 31 -2.77 -0.09 3.54
C TRP A 31 -3.19 -1.49 3.10
N LEU A 32 -2.29 -2.21 2.42
CA LEU A 32 -2.56 -3.53 1.84
C LEU A 32 -1.61 -4.61 2.39
N GLY A 33 -1.14 -4.44 3.64
CA GLY A 33 -0.18 -5.35 4.24
C GLY A 33 1.26 -5.15 3.74
N THR A 34 2.13 -6.07 4.13
CA THR A 34 3.55 -6.06 3.77
C THR A 34 3.74 -6.22 2.26
N GLY A 35 4.55 -5.34 1.64
CA GLY A 35 4.83 -5.42 0.21
C GLY A 35 5.52 -4.18 -0.36
N ALA A 36 5.89 -4.23 -1.62
CA ALA A 36 6.29 -3.08 -2.40
C ALA A 36 5.06 -2.44 -3.05
N TYR A 37 4.91 -1.12 -2.93
CA TYR A 37 3.70 -0.40 -3.29
C TYR A 37 3.84 0.34 -4.61
N PHE A 38 2.78 0.24 -5.44
CA PHE A 38 2.70 0.89 -6.74
C PHE A 38 1.33 1.55 -6.92
N PHE A 39 1.30 2.71 -7.54
CA PHE A 39 0.07 3.29 -8.07
C PHE A 39 -0.24 2.66 -9.42
N LEU A 40 -1.51 2.29 -9.62
CA LEU A 40 -2.02 1.68 -10.84
C LEU A 40 -3.02 2.59 -11.55
N ASP A 41 -3.20 2.33 -12.84
CA ASP A 41 -4.29 2.93 -13.60
C ASP A 41 -5.67 2.50 -13.08
N GLY A 42 -6.68 3.36 -13.25
CA GLY A 42 -8.07 3.11 -12.86
C GLY A 42 -8.74 4.25 -12.09
N VAL A 43 -8.03 4.99 -11.26
CA VAL A 43 -8.55 6.19 -10.57
C VAL A 43 -7.47 7.27 -10.59
N GLY A 44 -7.69 8.33 -11.35
CA GLY A 44 -6.72 9.41 -11.55
C GLY A 44 -5.49 8.98 -12.36
N ASP A 45 -4.44 9.78 -12.33
CA ASP A 45 -3.18 9.52 -13.02
C ASP A 45 -2.17 8.89 -12.06
N PRO A 46 -1.79 7.61 -12.24
CA PRO A 46 -0.90 6.92 -11.32
C PRO A 46 0.51 7.49 -11.26
N SER A 47 1.02 8.06 -12.35
CA SER A 47 2.33 8.72 -12.37
C SER A 47 2.32 10.00 -11.53
N GLN A 48 1.26 10.80 -11.63
CA GLN A 48 1.08 11.99 -10.78
C GLN A 48 0.86 11.62 -9.31
N HIS A 49 0.19 10.52 -9.02
CA HIS A 49 0.03 10.01 -7.65
C HIS A 49 1.39 9.62 -7.06
N ALA A 50 2.24 8.91 -7.81
CA ALA A 50 3.58 8.53 -7.39
C ALA A 50 4.49 9.76 -7.17
N ASP A 51 4.42 10.75 -8.05
CA ASP A 51 5.11 12.04 -7.92
C ASP A 51 4.69 12.78 -6.65
N SER A 52 3.38 12.92 -6.43
CA SER A 52 2.82 13.55 -5.24
C SER A 52 3.22 12.82 -3.95
N TRP A 53 3.22 11.50 -3.99
CA TRP A 53 3.68 10.67 -2.89
C TRP A 53 5.14 10.93 -2.54
N ALA A 54 6.04 10.89 -3.54
CA ALA A 54 7.47 11.16 -3.34
C ALA A 54 7.71 12.56 -2.76
N LYS A 55 7.08 13.59 -3.32
CA LYS A 55 7.15 14.98 -2.82
C LYS A 55 6.74 15.09 -1.36
N LEU A 56 5.64 14.46 -0.99
CA LEU A 56 5.11 14.56 0.38
C LEU A 56 5.97 13.80 1.39
N HIS A 57 6.61 12.70 0.97
CA HIS A 57 7.48 11.90 1.85
C HIS A 57 8.90 12.46 1.94
N ALA A 58 9.26 13.41 1.09
CA ALA A 58 10.52 14.15 1.20
C ALA A 58 10.62 14.93 2.52
N TYR A 59 9.49 15.38 3.08
CA TYR A 59 9.48 16.13 4.33
C TYR A 59 9.06 15.24 5.52
N ASP A 60 9.88 15.24 6.56
CA ASP A 60 9.62 14.60 7.83
C ASP A 60 9.06 15.61 8.84
N SER A 61 7.81 15.39 9.28
CA SER A 61 7.15 16.27 10.26
C SER A 61 7.72 16.16 11.67
N ASP A 62 8.28 15.01 12.03
CA ASP A 62 8.79 14.76 13.39
C ASP A 62 10.14 15.42 13.58
N SER A 63 11.06 15.26 12.63
CA SER A 63 12.36 15.95 12.62
C SER A 63 12.29 17.39 12.10
N ARG A 64 11.16 17.79 11.48
CA ARG A 64 10.94 19.07 10.80
C ARG A 64 12.00 19.39 9.73
N SER A 65 12.48 18.37 9.05
CA SER A 65 13.52 18.47 8.02
C SER A 65 13.17 17.63 6.80
N ASN A 66 13.84 17.92 5.68
CA ASN A 66 13.73 17.06 4.51
C ASN A 66 14.57 15.79 4.72
N ARG A 67 13.96 14.63 4.41
CA ARG A 67 14.66 13.35 4.33
C ARG A 67 15.52 13.27 3.08
N TYR A 68 15.03 13.87 1.99
CA TYR A 68 15.68 14.00 0.69
C TYR A 68 15.18 15.26 -0.02
N THR A 69 15.94 15.74 -0.99
CA THR A 69 15.60 16.91 -1.82
C THR A 69 15.17 16.52 -3.22
N ASP A 70 15.75 15.43 -3.71
CA ASP A 70 15.54 14.93 -5.06
C ASP A 70 14.76 13.62 -5.02
N TYR A 71 13.82 13.44 -5.94
CA TYR A 71 12.97 12.25 -6.01
C TYR A 71 12.77 11.82 -7.46
N VAL A 72 12.39 10.57 -7.62
CA VAL A 72 12.13 9.94 -8.92
C VAL A 72 10.81 9.18 -8.89
N VAL A 73 10.16 9.09 -10.05
CA VAL A 73 9.04 8.21 -10.30
C VAL A 73 9.49 7.10 -11.25
N ILE A 74 9.44 5.87 -10.77
CA ILE A 74 9.84 4.68 -11.53
C ILE A 74 8.59 3.98 -12.03
N SER A 75 8.52 3.74 -13.34
CA SER A 75 7.52 2.87 -13.96
C SER A 75 8.02 1.43 -13.98
N ALA A 76 7.23 0.51 -13.47
CA ALA A 76 7.56 -0.91 -13.39
C ALA A 76 6.53 -1.77 -14.13
N LYS A 77 7.00 -2.78 -14.85
CA LYS A 77 6.17 -3.91 -15.32
C LYS A 77 6.11 -4.95 -14.21
N ILE A 78 4.91 -5.25 -13.76
CA ILE A 78 4.65 -6.14 -12.63
C ILE A 78 3.97 -7.40 -13.15
N ASN A 79 4.64 -8.54 -13.02
CA ASN A 79 4.09 -9.85 -13.38
C ASN A 79 3.79 -10.64 -12.11
N VAL A 80 2.53 -10.97 -11.89
CA VAL A 80 2.05 -11.72 -10.73
C VAL A 80 1.10 -12.82 -11.17
N ALA A 81 1.15 -13.97 -10.51
CA ALA A 81 0.28 -15.09 -10.82
C ALA A 81 -1.10 -14.90 -10.18
N ASN A 82 -1.13 -14.62 -8.89
CA ASN A 82 -2.33 -14.60 -8.07
C ASN A 82 -2.54 -13.24 -7.40
N VAL A 83 -3.63 -12.56 -7.72
CA VAL A 83 -3.95 -11.22 -7.21
C VAL A 83 -5.24 -11.26 -6.40
N LEU A 84 -5.18 -10.78 -5.15
CA LEU A 84 -6.36 -10.44 -4.39
C LEU A 84 -6.85 -9.04 -4.80
N ASN A 85 -7.87 -8.99 -5.64
CA ASN A 85 -8.43 -7.72 -6.11
C ASN A 85 -9.62 -7.29 -5.23
N MET A 86 -9.41 -6.31 -4.36
CA MET A 86 -10.42 -5.77 -3.46
C MET A 86 -11.50 -4.94 -4.17
N ASP A 87 -11.29 -4.57 -5.44
CA ASP A 87 -12.29 -3.86 -6.25
C ASP A 87 -13.41 -4.80 -6.70
N THR A 88 -13.25 -6.13 -6.55
CA THR A 88 -14.23 -7.17 -6.91
C THR A 88 -15.00 -7.70 -5.70
N ASP A 89 -16.14 -8.33 -5.95
CA ASP A 89 -16.93 -8.99 -4.89
C ASP A 89 -16.19 -10.20 -4.32
N GLU A 90 -15.51 -10.97 -5.16
CA GLU A 90 -14.71 -12.13 -4.77
C GLU A 90 -13.59 -11.72 -3.80
N GLY A 91 -12.86 -10.65 -4.13
CA GLY A 91 -11.77 -10.16 -3.27
C GLY A 91 -12.31 -9.65 -1.93
N ARG A 92 -13.40 -8.88 -1.95
CA ARG A 92 -14.05 -8.42 -0.70
C ARG A 92 -14.58 -9.57 0.15
N ASN A 93 -15.15 -10.60 -0.47
CA ASN A 93 -15.64 -11.78 0.24
C ASN A 93 -14.50 -12.58 0.85
N ALA A 94 -13.41 -12.77 0.12
CA ALA A 94 -12.19 -13.40 0.64
C ALA A 94 -11.65 -12.65 1.85
N PHE A 95 -11.47 -11.33 1.74
CA PHE A 95 -11.04 -10.49 2.85
C PHE A 95 -11.96 -10.60 4.07
N ASN A 96 -13.28 -10.57 3.87
CA ASN A 96 -14.26 -10.68 4.94
C ASN A 96 -14.19 -12.02 5.67
N LEU A 97 -13.91 -13.11 4.97
CA LEU A 97 -13.70 -14.43 5.56
C LEU A 97 -12.52 -14.40 6.55
N TYR A 98 -11.37 -13.91 6.12
CA TYR A 98 -10.19 -13.81 6.97
C TYR A 98 -10.35 -12.78 8.10
N ARG A 99 -11.00 -11.67 7.85
CA ARG A 99 -11.34 -10.69 8.89
C ARG A 99 -12.20 -11.31 9.99
N ASN A 100 -13.18 -12.15 9.64
CA ASN A 100 -14.00 -12.85 10.62
C ASN A 100 -13.19 -13.90 11.41
N TYR A 101 -12.26 -14.58 10.75
CA TYR A 101 -11.32 -15.48 11.41
C TYR A 101 -10.48 -14.74 12.47
N ILE A 102 -9.84 -13.63 12.10
CA ILE A 102 -9.05 -12.79 13.02
C ILE A 102 -9.90 -12.27 14.18
N LYS A 103 -11.13 -11.81 13.92
CA LYS A 103 -12.05 -11.35 14.97
C LYS A 103 -12.39 -12.45 15.97
N ASN A 104 -12.60 -13.68 15.51
CA ASN A 104 -12.89 -14.82 16.37
C ASN A 104 -11.65 -15.21 17.19
N ASP A 105 -10.46 -15.18 16.61
CA ASP A 105 -9.20 -15.40 17.32
C ASP A 105 -8.99 -14.37 18.45
N LEU A 106 -9.19 -13.07 18.15
CA LEU A 106 -9.12 -12.02 19.17
C LEU A 106 -10.12 -12.24 20.31
N ARG A 107 -11.36 -12.62 19.98
CA ARG A 107 -12.39 -12.91 21.00
C ARG A 107 -12.00 -14.10 21.88
N SER A 108 -11.47 -15.17 21.30
CA SER A 108 -11.08 -16.36 22.05
C SER A 108 -9.93 -16.10 23.04
N LYS A 109 -9.10 -15.10 22.74
CA LYS A 109 -7.95 -14.67 23.55
C LYS A 109 -8.26 -13.48 24.47
N ASP A 110 -9.49 -12.98 24.48
CA ASP A 110 -9.89 -11.72 25.13
C ASP A 110 -8.98 -10.54 24.76
N ALA A 111 -8.47 -10.55 23.52
CA ALA A 111 -7.57 -9.52 22.99
C ALA A 111 -8.34 -8.39 22.33
N LYS A 112 -7.83 -7.16 22.48
CA LYS A 112 -8.45 -5.97 21.89
C LYS A 112 -7.87 -5.69 20.49
N PRO A 113 -8.72 -5.37 19.49
CA PRO A 113 -8.25 -4.88 18.20
C PRO A 113 -7.59 -3.50 18.34
N SER A 114 -6.82 -3.10 17.36
CA SER A 114 -6.31 -1.73 17.26
C SER A 114 -7.47 -0.72 17.11
N LYS A 115 -7.24 0.51 17.59
CA LYS A 115 -8.14 1.64 17.31
C LYS A 115 -7.98 2.20 15.90
N SER A 116 -6.88 1.87 15.23
CA SER A 116 -6.61 2.26 13.85
C SER A 116 -7.23 1.25 12.89
N LEU A 117 -8.04 1.74 11.93
CA LEU A 117 -8.64 0.92 10.88
C LEU A 117 -7.55 0.29 10.00
N ILE A 118 -6.56 1.09 9.60
CA ILE A 118 -5.45 0.64 8.73
C ILE A 118 -4.67 -0.50 9.39
N VAL A 119 -4.36 -0.40 10.69
CA VAL A 119 -3.65 -1.45 11.41
C VAL A 119 -4.47 -2.76 11.46
N ASN A 120 -5.78 -2.66 11.67
CA ASN A 120 -6.64 -3.85 11.67
C ASN A 120 -6.70 -4.51 10.28
N ASP A 121 -6.83 -3.72 9.23
CA ASP A 121 -6.86 -4.23 7.86
C ASP A 121 -5.49 -4.78 7.44
N CYS A 122 -4.38 -4.12 7.83
CA CYS A 122 -3.02 -4.61 7.61
C CYS A 122 -2.80 -6.01 8.23
N VAL A 123 -3.30 -6.26 9.44
CA VAL A 123 -3.24 -7.59 10.08
C VAL A 123 -3.97 -8.64 9.25
N VAL A 124 -5.15 -8.31 8.71
CA VAL A 124 -5.91 -9.23 7.87
C VAL A 124 -5.18 -9.51 6.56
N PHE A 125 -4.68 -8.47 5.87
CA PHE A 125 -3.93 -8.63 4.63
C PHE A 125 -2.66 -9.45 4.83
N ASN A 126 -1.90 -9.19 5.88
CA ASN A 126 -0.69 -9.97 6.20
C ASN A 126 -1.03 -11.43 6.51
N HIS A 127 -2.14 -11.69 7.19
CA HIS A 127 -2.60 -13.04 7.43
C HIS A 127 -2.98 -13.77 6.12
N ILE A 128 -3.66 -13.08 5.20
CA ILE A 128 -3.98 -13.61 3.87
C ILE A 128 -2.69 -13.94 3.12
N LEU A 129 -1.76 -12.99 3.00
CA LEU A 129 -0.50 -13.17 2.28
C LEU A 129 0.38 -14.30 2.85
N ALA A 130 0.29 -14.55 4.17
CA ALA A 130 1.03 -15.63 4.82
C ALA A 130 0.40 -17.02 4.64
N ASN A 131 -0.92 -17.10 4.40
CA ASN A 131 -1.66 -18.36 4.40
C ASN A 131 -2.31 -18.71 3.04
N THR A 132 -2.00 -17.95 2.01
CA THR A 132 -2.50 -18.18 0.64
C THR A 132 -1.38 -17.99 -0.37
N GLU A 133 -1.67 -18.34 -1.63
CA GLU A 133 -0.77 -18.15 -2.76
C GLU A 133 -0.94 -16.79 -3.46
N PHE A 134 -1.55 -15.80 -2.80
CA PHE A 134 -1.60 -14.45 -3.35
C PHE A 134 -0.23 -13.80 -3.33
N ASP A 135 0.18 -13.28 -4.50
CA ASP A 135 1.45 -12.58 -4.72
C ASP A 135 1.29 -11.06 -4.53
N ALA A 136 0.07 -10.57 -4.75
CA ALA A 136 -0.24 -9.15 -4.69
C ALA A 136 -1.68 -8.87 -4.27
N ILE A 137 -1.89 -7.67 -3.74
CA ILE A 137 -3.20 -7.15 -3.36
C ILE A 137 -3.42 -5.83 -4.10
N ILE A 138 -4.62 -5.63 -4.65
CA ILE A 138 -5.04 -4.40 -5.31
C ILE A 138 -6.27 -3.84 -4.59
N ASN A 139 -6.30 -2.52 -4.36
CA ASN A 139 -7.47 -1.81 -3.87
C ASN A 139 -7.49 -0.36 -4.33
N CYS A 140 -8.70 0.19 -4.45
CA CYS A 140 -8.90 1.64 -4.56
C CYS A 140 -8.88 2.26 -3.18
N GLU A 141 -8.02 3.27 -2.95
CA GLU A 141 -7.78 3.90 -1.66
C GLU A 141 -7.93 5.42 -1.72
N TYR A 142 -8.29 6.01 -0.58
CA TYR A 142 -8.11 7.44 -0.39
C TYR A 142 -6.78 7.71 0.31
N ILE A 143 -5.85 8.27 -0.43
CA ILE A 143 -4.53 8.65 0.06
C ILE A 143 -4.40 10.17 0.06
N LYS A 144 -3.85 10.73 1.13
CA LYS A 144 -3.62 12.18 1.24
C LYS A 144 -2.38 12.54 0.41
N LEU A 145 -2.58 12.80 -0.87
CA LEU A 145 -1.54 13.09 -1.86
C LEU A 145 -1.26 14.60 -2.01
N ASP A 146 -1.77 15.43 -1.11
CA ASP A 146 -1.49 16.86 -1.05
C ASP A 146 -1.18 17.31 0.38
N ARG A 147 -0.40 18.41 0.48
CA ARG A 147 0.06 18.94 1.75
C ARG A 147 -1.09 19.41 2.65
N TRP A 148 -2.12 20.01 2.08
CA TRP A 148 -3.25 20.53 2.85
C TRP A 148 -4.01 19.39 3.53
N SER A 149 -4.36 18.36 2.77
CA SER A 149 -5.04 17.16 3.29
C SER A 149 -4.23 16.46 4.38
N ARG A 150 -2.89 16.40 4.26
CA ARG A 150 -2.02 15.84 5.31
C ARG A 150 -2.03 16.71 6.57
N MET A 151 -1.83 18.02 6.45
CA MET A 151 -1.76 18.94 7.59
C MET A 151 -3.08 19.03 8.34
N ARG A 152 -4.22 18.99 7.63
CA ARG A 152 -5.56 19.09 8.20
C ARG A 152 -6.18 17.75 8.57
N ASN A 153 -5.45 16.65 8.32
CA ASN A 153 -5.94 15.28 8.52
C ASN A 153 -7.29 15.05 7.82
N TYR A 154 -7.46 15.62 6.61
CA TYR A 154 -8.65 15.43 5.81
C TYR A 154 -8.83 13.94 5.48
N LYS A 155 -10.04 13.43 5.60
CA LYS A 155 -10.38 12.02 5.36
C LYS A 155 -11.55 11.93 4.39
N SER A 156 -11.53 10.94 3.53
CA SER A 156 -12.63 10.59 2.64
C SER A 156 -12.84 9.07 2.65
N ARG A 157 -14.05 8.63 2.38
CA ARG A 157 -14.36 7.23 2.12
C ARG A 157 -14.37 6.91 0.62
N ILE A 158 -14.28 7.95 -0.21
CA ILE A 158 -14.25 7.81 -1.67
C ILE A 158 -12.78 7.75 -2.10
N PRO A 159 -12.36 6.70 -2.78
CA PRO A 159 -10.99 6.55 -3.29
C PRO A 159 -10.60 7.67 -4.26
N ASN A 160 -9.32 8.06 -4.22
CA ASN A 160 -8.72 8.98 -5.19
C ASN A 160 -7.56 8.36 -5.97
N CYS A 161 -7.17 7.15 -5.63
CA CYS A 161 -6.14 6.39 -6.35
C CYS A 161 -6.41 4.89 -6.28
N ARG A 162 -5.74 4.14 -7.14
CA ARG A 162 -5.70 2.68 -7.12
C ARG A 162 -4.27 2.24 -6.83
N VAL A 163 -4.10 1.36 -5.86
CA VAL A 163 -2.79 0.90 -5.41
C VAL A 163 -2.67 -0.62 -5.44
N MET A 164 -1.44 -1.07 -5.61
CA MET A 164 -1.05 -2.48 -5.55
C MET A 164 0.07 -2.63 -4.52
N SER A 165 -0.02 -3.66 -3.70
CA SER A 165 1.08 -4.15 -2.87
C SER A 165 1.56 -5.48 -3.43
N VAL A 166 2.84 -5.62 -3.75
CA VAL A 166 3.49 -6.85 -4.24
C VAL A 166 4.30 -7.45 -3.11
N LYS A 167 3.99 -8.70 -2.75
CA LYS A 167 4.57 -9.39 -1.59
C LYS A 167 6.09 -9.55 -1.73
N GLU A 168 6.54 -10.03 -2.86
CA GLU A 168 7.96 -10.31 -3.14
C GLU A 168 8.26 -9.86 -4.57
N PRO A 169 8.71 -8.61 -4.78
CA PRO A 169 9.10 -8.15 -6.11
C PRO A 169 10.38 -8.85 -6.57
N THR A 170 10.29 -9.53 -7.73
CA THR A 170 11.38 -10.31 -8.34
C THR A 170 11.65 -9.84 -9.76
#